data_12b6a84e4d5e168b3c4c9f460a073521
#
_entry.id   12b6a84e4d5e168b3c4c9f460a073521
#
_cell.length_a   1.000
_cell.length_b   1.000
_cell.length_c   1.000
_cell.angle_alpha   90.00
_cell.angle_beta   90.00
_cell.angle_gamma   90.00
#
_symmetry.space_group_name_H-M   'P 1'
#
loop_
_entity.id
_entity.type
_entity.pdbx_description
1 polymer ?
#
loop_
_entity_poly.entity_id
_entity_poly.type
_entity_poly.pdbx_seq_one_letter_code
_entity_poly.pdbx_strand_id
1 'polypeptide(L)'
;MRFISALQTISLLAASTTVKAWNRLDKENAAVLVIDYQVGLAQLVRDFNTNDFRNNMLAHAALGNLFELPVVMTTSSDAGPNGLMIKEVVDLNPNVTIVHRQGEVNAWDNAEFRAAVKATGKKQLIIGGIVTEVCTAFLALSLIDEGYEVFANTEASGTFDVKLAADANRRMEKAGVTLMGTFGVVTDLMRDWRNTPGLDQVLPYLDKYQYAYGLVARHHAGAIENGTLAAVESTLI
;
A
#
# COMPACT_ATOMS: atom_id res chain seq x y z
N MET A 1 65.96 -22.53 -21.61
CA MET A 1 65.05 -21.80 -20.75
C MET A 1 63.77 -21.53 -21.53
N ARG A 2 62.71 -22.26 -21.21
CA ARG A 2 61.37 -22.06 -21.82
C ARG A 2 60.50 -21.35 -20.82
N PHE A 3 60.06 -20.11 -21.12
CA PHE A 3 59.04 -19.38 -20.34
C PHE A 3 57.66 -19.83 -20.78
N ILE A 4 56.95 -20.49 -19.89
CA ILE A 4 55.53 -20.81 -20.08
C ILE A 4 54.74 -19.62 -19.50
N SER A 5 54.11 -18.86 -20.41
CA SER A 5 53.16 -17.80 -20.02
C SER A 5 51.79 -18.43 -19.71
N ALA A 6 51.37 -18.39 -18.46
CA ALA A 6 50.06 -18.80 -18.06
C ALA A 6 49.09 -17.63 -18.27
N LEU A 7 48.25 -17.68 -19.31
CA LEU A 7 47.07 -16.80 -19.45
C LEU A 7 45.99 -17.31 -18.49
N GLN A 8 45.72 -16.56 -17.43
CA GLN A 8 44.53 -16.77 -16.60
C GLN A 8 43.33 -16.11 -17.29
N THR A 9 42.43 -16.92 -17.82
CA THR A 9 41.14 -16.48 -18.36
C THR A 9 40.20 -16.19 -17.19
N ILE A 10 39.97 -14.91 -16.91
CA ILE A 10 38.93 -14.49 -15.95
C ILE A 10 37.57 -14.59 -16.65
N SER A 11 36.79 -15.62 -16.33
CA SER A 11 35.40 -15.74 -16.76
C SER A 11 34.55 -14.80 -15.92
N LEU A 12 34.16 -13.64 -16.46
CA LEU A 12 33.11 -12.80 -15.88
C LEU A 12 31.77 -13.52 -16.12
N LEU A 13 31.23 -14.17 -15.08
CA LEU A 13 29.81 -14.54 -15.08
C LEU A 13 29.00 -13.24 -14.93
N ALA A 14 28.49 -12.72 -16.03
CA ALA A 14 27.45 -11.72 -16.02
C ALA A 14 26.17 -12.39 -15.50
N ALA A 15 25.83 -12.19 -14.23
CA ALA A 15 24.51 -12.52 -13.73
C ALA A 15 23.52 -11.60 -14.46
N SER A 16 22.81 -12.14 -15.45
CA SER A 16 21.68 -11.46 -16.08
C SER A 16 20.55 -11.37 -15.03
N THR A 17 20.48 -10.24 -14.31
CA THR A 17 19.29 -9.88 -13.59
C THR A 17 18.19 -9.64 -14.61
N THR A 18 17.28 -10.60 -14.77
CA THR A 18 16.04 -10.38 -15.51
C THR A 18 15.25 -9.32 -14.75
N VAL A 19 15.29 -8.09 -15.24
CA VAL A 19 14.42 -7.03 -14.74
C VAL A 19 12.99 -7.46 -15.09
N LYS A 20 12.22 -7.83 -14.08
CA LYS A 20 10.78 -8.04 -14.25
C LYS A 20 10.18 -6.70 -14.70
N ALA A 21 9.52 -6.68 -15.84
CA ALA A 21 8.85 -5.49 -16.35
C ALA A 21 7.66 -5.08 -15.47
N TRP A 22 7.16 -5.97 -14.63
CA TRP A 22 6.04 -5.75 -13.73
C TRP A 22 6.12 -6.67 -12.50
N ASN A 23 6.13 -6.07 -11.32
CA ASN A 23 5.97 -6.78 -10.04
C ASN A 23 4.50 -6.79 -9.67
N ARG A 24 3.93 -7.98 -9.55
CA ARG A 24 2.54 -8.16 -9.13
C ARG A 24 2.46 -8.31 -7.61
N LEU A 25 1.42 -7.73 -7.02
CA LEU A 25 1.09 -7.99 -5.61
C LEU A 25 0.69 -9.46 -5.44
N ASP A 26 1.17 -10.06 -4.37
CA ASP A 26 0.82 -11.42 -3.95
C ASP A 26 0.28 -11.37 -2.52
N LYS A 27 -1.01 -11.69 -2.34
CA LYS A 27 -1.66 -11.65 -1.03
C LYS A 27 -0.97 -12.57 0.00
N GLU A 28 -0.36 -13.66 -0.46
CA GLU A 28 0.37 -14.56 0.44
C GLU A 28 1.73 -13.98 0.89
N ASN A 29 2.21 -12.94 0.21
CA ASN A 29 3.51 -12.31 0.48
C ASN A 29 3.41 -10.81 0.82
N ALA A 30 2.21 -10.25 0.91
CA ALA A 30 1.99 -8.83 1.16
C ALA A 30 1.63 -8.53 2.63
N ALA A 31 2.01 -7.33 3.11
CA ALA A 31 1.54 -6.72 4.34
C ALA A 31 1.16 -5.26 4.10
N VAL A 32 0.26 -4.72 4.93
CA VAL A 32 -0.19 -3.33 4.86
C VAL A 32 0.51 -2.52 5.96
N LEU A 33 1.10 -1.39 5.59
CA LEU A 33 1.70 -0.44 6.53
C LEU A 33 0.90 0.85 6.56
N VAL A 34 0.39 1.22 7.73
CA VAL A 34 -0.42 2.41 7.99
C VAL A 34 0.44 3.41 8.77
N ILE A 35 0.84 4.51 8.10
CA ILE A 35 1.88 5.40 8.58
C ILE A 35 1.28 6.76 8.94
N ASP A 36 1.28 7.07 10.25
CA ASP A 36 1.02 8.41 10.76
C ASP A 36 -0.36 8.99 10.36
N TYR A 37 -1.39 8.16 10.29
CA TYR A 37 -2.77 8.64 10.10
C TYR A 37 -3.28 9.27 11.39
N GLN A 38 -2.65 10.38 11.78
CA GLN A 38 -2.89 11.10 13.03
C GLN A 38 -3.78 12.31 12.83
N VAL A 39 -4.58 12.64 13.83
CA VAL A 39 -5.58 13.73 13.75
C VAL A 39 -4.96 15.09 13.42
N GLY A 40 -3.77 15.39 13.94
CA GLY A 40 -3.05 16.63 13.66
C GLY A 40 -2.44 16.63 12.26
N LEU A 41 -1.79 15.52 11.87
CA LEU A 41 -1.16 15.41 10.56
C LEU A 41 -2.17 15.44 9.41
N ALA A 42 -3.36 14.87 9.61
CA ALA A 42 -4.43 14.93 8.62
C ALA A 42 -4.84 16.37 8.27
N GLN A 43 -4.62 17.33 9.20
CA GLN A 43 -4.88 18.74 8.94
C GLN A 43 -3.89 19.38 7.95
N LEU A 44 -2.78 18.72 7.64
CA LEU A 44 -1.77 19.23 6.70
C LEU A 44 -2.11 18.90 5.23
N VAL A 45 -2.98 17.92 5.01
CA VAL A 45 -3.32 17.45 3.66
C VAL A 45 -4.13 18.48 2.90
N ARG A 46 -3.64 18.86 1.70
CA ARG A 46 -4.23 19.86 0.79
C ARG A 46 -4.26 19.40 -0.66
N ASP A 47 -3.57 18.31 -0.98
CA ASP A 47 -3.56 17.70 -2.31
C ASP A 47 -4.83 16.87 -2.60
N PHE A 48 -5.65 16.60 -1.57
CA PHE A 48 -6.99 16.03 -1.65
C PHE A 48 -8.01 16.92 -0.93
N ASN A 49 -9.28 16.81 -1.28
CA ASN A 49 -10.30 17.29 -0.37
C ASN A 49 -10.41 16.35 0.86
N THR A 50 -10.88 16.90 1.97
CA THR A 50 -10.87 16.20 3.28
C THR A 50 -11.68 14.90 3.25
N ASN A 51 -12.83 14.86 2.56
CA ASN A 51 -13.67 13.68 2.51
C ASN A 51 -13.04 12.56 1.69
N ASP A 52 -12.44 12.89 0.54
CA ASP A 52 -11.77 11.93 -0.32
C ASP A 52 -10.56 11.34 0.41
N PHE A 53 -9.74 12.19 1.02
CA PHE A 53 -8.57 11.71 1.75
C PHE A 53 -8.95 10.82 2.95
N ARG A 54 -9.96 11.23 3.74
CA ARG A 54 -10.47 10.40 4.83
C ARG A 54 -10.96 9.05 4.31
N ASN A 55 -11.72 9.04 3.22
CA ASN A 55 -12.17 7.81 2.59
C ASN A 55 -11.00 6.92 2.15
N ASN A 56 -10.00 7.49 1.50
CA ASN A 56 -8.84 6.78 0.98
C ASN A 56 -7.95 6.21 2.10
N MET A 57 -7.74 6.94 3.21
CA MET A 57 -7.06 6.42 4.40
C MET A 57 -7.77 5.19 4.96
N LEU A 58 -9.11 5.27 5.09
CA LEU A 58 -9.91 4.16 5.61
C LEU A 58 -9.92 2.98 4.65
N ALA A 59 -9.96 3.23 3.34
CA ALA A 59 -9.83 2.20 2.32
C ALA A 59 -8.51 1.45 2.47
N HIS A 60 -7.39 2.17 2.59
CA HIS A 60 -6.07 1.58 2.77
C HIS A 60 -5.99 0.76 4.07
N ALA A 61 -6.44 1.30 5.20
CA ALA A 61 -6.44 0.61 6.49
C ALA A 61 -7.32 -0.66 6.48
N ALA A 62 -8.38 -0.70 5.66
CA ALA A 62 -9.28 -1.83 5.54
C ALA A 62 -8.75 -2.97 4.64
N LEU A 63 -7.66 -2.76 3.88
CA LEU A 63 -7.08 -3.81 3.02
C LEU A 63 -6.66 -5.05 3.79
N GLY A 64 -6.16 -4.86 5.03
CA GLY A 64 -5.78 -5.97 5.91
C GLY A 64 -6.95 -6.91 6.18
N ASN A 65 -8.11 -6.36 6.51
CA ASN A 65 -9.31 -7.15 6.77
C ASN A 65 -9.88 -7.78 5.50
N LEU A 66 -9.83 -7.07 4.36
CA LEU A 66 -10.37 -7.56 3.11
C LEU A 66 -9.61 -8.79 2.58
N PHE A 67 -8.28 -8.77 2.69
CA PHE A 67 -7.41 -9.81 2.12
C PHE A 67 -6.69 -10.65 3.17
N GLU A 68 -7.04 -10.51 4.45
CA GLU A 68 -6.40 -11.21 5.58
C GLU A 68 -4.87 -10.97 5.64
N LEU A 69 -4.46 -9.73 5.30
CA LEU A 69 -3.04 -9.35 5.31
C LEU A 69 -2.60 -8.91 6.71
N PRO A 70 -1.37 -9.21 7.12
CA PRO A 70 -0.77 -8.57 8.28
C PRO A 70 -0.78 -7.05 8.13
N VAL A 71 -1.14 -6.34 9.21
CA VAL A 71 -1.14 -4.88 9.27
C VAL A 71 -0.14 -4.44 10.33
N VAL A 72 0.68 -3.43 10.00
CA VAL A 72 1.54 -2.73 10.97
C VAL A 72 1.17 -1.25 10.95
N MET A 73 0.87 -0.71 12.12
CA MET A 73 0.50 0.69 12.30
C MET A 73 1.55 1.43 13.12
N THR A 74 1.79 2.70 12.82
CA THR A 74 2.69 3.54 13.60
C THR A 74 2.22 4.99 13.67
N THR A 75 2.61 5.67 14.75
CA THR A 75 2.42 7.11 14.96
C THR A 75 3.76 7.79 15.18
N SER A 76 3.85 9.08 14.85
CA SER A 76 5.02 9.93 15.09
C SER A 76 4.67 10.96 16.16
N SER A 77 5.36 10.91 17.33
CA SER A 77 5.22 11.91 18.41
C SER A 77 3.76 12.25 18.74
N ASP A 78 2.97 11.26 19.07
CA ASP A 78 1.51 11.39 19.25
C ASP A 78 1.12 12.14 20.53
N ALA A 79 2.03 12.27 21.49
CA ALA A 79 1.86 13.19 22.64
C ALA A 79 2.00 14.67 22.28
N GLY A 80 2.47 14.97 21.06
CA GLY A 80 2.67 16.32 20.53
C GLY A 80 1.52 16.79 19.63
N PRO A 81 1.76 17.79 18.77
CA PRO A 81 0.76 18.38 17.89
C PRO A 81 0.25 17.41 16.81
N ASN A 82 0.97 16.33 16.51
CA ASN A 82 0.53 15.31 15.57
C ASN A 82 -0.73 14.59 16.07
N GLY A 83 -0.88 14.45 17.39
CA GLY A 83 -2.02 13.82 18.03
C GLY A 83 -2.09 12.30 17.82
N LEU A 84 -3.14 11.70 18.31
CA LEU A 84 -3.37 10.26 18.23
C LEU A 84 -3.73 9.81 16.81
N MET A 85 -3.59 8.53 16.56
CA MET A 85 -4.12 7.90 15.33
C MET A 85 -5.64 8.11 15.26
N ILE A 86 -6.13 8.36 14.06
CA ILE A 86 -7.57 8.56 13.79
C ILE A 86 -8.33 7.31 14.25
N LYS A 87 -9.36 7.54 15.06
CA LYS A 87 -10.10 6.47 15.72
C LYS A 87 -10.67 5.44 14.76
N GLU A 88 -11.20 5.89 13.62
CA GLU A 88 -11.80 4.99 12.62
C GLU A 88 -10.76 4.03 12.00
N VAL A 89 -9.50 4.45 11.89
CA VAL A 89 -8.40 3.57 11.45
C VAL A 89 -8.11 2.50 12.49
N VAL A 90 -8.11 2.88 13.77
CA VAL A 90 -7.97 1.94 14.90
C VAL A 90 -9.14 0.96 14.96
N ASP A 91 -10.36 1.45 14.81
CA ASP A 91 -11.57 0.63 14.83
C ASP A 91 -11.61 -0.43 13.71
N LEU A 92 -10.99 -0.13 12.56
CA LEU A 92 -10.84 -1.11 11.47
C LEU A 92 -9.81 -2.21 11.79
N ASN A 93 -8.89 -1.95 12.72
CA ASN A 93 -7.79 -2.85 13.05
C ASN A 93 -7.64 -3.02 14.58
N PRO A 94 -8.69 -3.45 15.31
CA PRO A 94 -8.73 -3.36 16.78
C PRO A 94 -7.71 -4.26 17.49
N ASN A 95 -7.19 -5.26 16.80
CA ASN A 95 -6.22 -6.22 17.35
C ASN A 95 -4.77 -5.90 16.93
N VAL A 96 -4.55 -4.84 16.16
CA VAL A 96 -3.23 -4.44 15.69
C VAL A 96 -2.59 -3.48 16.69
N THR A 97 -1.39 -3.82 17.15
CA THR A 97 -0.60 -2.93 18.01
C THR A 97 -0.07 -1.76 17.20
N ILE A 98 -0.24 -0.55 17.72
CA ILE A 98 0.34 0.66 17.15
C ILE A 98 1.74 0.83 17.73
N VAL A 99 2.75 0.99 16.88
CA VAL A 99 4.10 1.37 17.31
C VAL A 99 4.17 2.90 17.49
N HIS A 100 4.33 3.34 18.72
CA HIS A 100 4.39 4.75 19.08
C HIS A 100 5.83 5.26 19.01
N ARG A 101 6.20 5.98 17.96
CA ARG A 101 7.53 6.58 17.81
C ARG A 101 7.65 7.87 18.60
N GLN A 102 8.76 8.06 19.29
CA GLN A 102 8.94 9.22 20.16
C GLN A 102 9.38 10.48 19.41
N GLY A 103 10.06 10.34 18.28
CA GLY A 103 10.56 11.48 17.52
C GLY A 103 11.20 11.13 16.19
N GLU A 104 11.35 9.84 15.89
CA GLU A 104 11.90 9.39 14.62
C GLU A 104 10.95 9.78 13.47
N VAL A 105 11.45 10.60 12.57
CA VAL A 105 10.69 11.07 11.40
C VAL A 105 10.48 9.93 10.43
N ASN A 106 11.55 9.19 10.12
CA ASN A 106 11.46 7.98 9.33
C ASN A 106 11.10 6.80 10.23
N ALA A 107 9.99 6.14 9.95
CA ALA A 107 9.55 4.99 10.75
C ALA A 107 10.59 3.85 10.76
N TRP A 108 11.41 3.74 9.71
CA TRP A 108 12.46 2.72 9.65
C TRP A 108 13.61 2.96 10.63
N ASP A 109 13.79 4.17 11.16
CA ASP A 109 14.79 4.48 12.19
C ASP A 109 14.38 3.94 13.58
N ASN A 110 13.10 3.63 13.78
CA ASN A 110 12.59 3.03 15.01
C ASN A 110 12.78 1.50 15.02
N ALA A 111 13.41 0.98 16.07
CA ALA A 111 13.73 -0.44 16.17
C ALA A 111 12.51 -1.33 16.37
N GLU A 112 11.49 -0.86 17.09
CA GLU A 112 10.25 -1.59 17.35
C GLU A 112 9.42 -1.71 16.06
N PHE A 113 9.33 -0.61 15.30
CA PHE A 113 8.66 -0.64 13.99
C PHE A 113 9.34 -1.61 13.02
N ARG A 114 10.68 -1.57 12.93
CA ARG A 114 11.43 -2.55 12.11
C ARG A 114 11.16 -3.99 12.54
N ALA A 115 11.12 -4.23 13.84
CA ALA A 115 10.84 -5.57 14.39
C ALA A 115 9.41 -6.02 14.02
N ALA A 116 8.42 -5.13 14.14
CA ALA A 116 7.03 -5.41 13.77
C ALA A 116 6.89 -5.74 12.28
N VAL A 117 7.51 -4.96 11.39
CA VAL A 117 7.49 -5.25 9.94
C VAL A 117 8.17 -6.58 9.63
N LYS A 118 9.36 -6.84 10.20
CA LYS A 118 10.09 -8.11 10.01
C LYS A 118 9.29 -9.31 10.53
N ALA A 119 8.56 -9.15 11.62
CA ALA A 119 7.72 -10.21 12.21
C ALA A 119 6.56 -10.64 11.30
N THR A 120 6.12 -9.81 10.35
CA THR A 120 5.10 -10.20 9.34
C THR A 120 5.61 -11.33 8.43
N GLY A 121 6.92 -11.48 8.27
CA GLY A 121 7.54 -12.43 7.33
C GLY A 121 7.31 -12.11 5.85
N LYS A 122 6.64 -11.00 5.54
CA LYS A 122 6.27 -10.62 4.18
C LYS A 122 7.38 -9.82 3.48
N LYS A 123 7.42 -9.88 2.16
CA LYS A 123 8.42 -9.18 1.34
C LYS A 123 7.82 -8.05 0.49
N GLN A 124 6.52 -8.06 0.31
CA GLN A 124 5.78 -7.00 -0.39
C GLN A 124 5.06 -6.13 0.64
N LEU A 125 5.32 -4.82 0.59
CA LEU A 125 4.78 -3.88 1.57
C LEU A 125 3.94 -2.83 0.87
N ILE A 126 2.65 -2.81 1.18
CA ILE A 126 1.69 -1.83 0.68
C ILE A 126 1.64 -0.70 1.69
N ILE A 127 2.10 0.49 1.32
CA ILE A 127 2.26 1.61 2.24
C ILE A 127 1.32 2.77 1.90
N GLY A 128 0.82 3.45 2.92
CA GLY A 128 0.11 4.72 2.84
C GLY A 128 0.34 5.54 4.11
N GLY A 129 0.45 6.86 3.97
CA GLY A 129 0.83 7.69 5.12
C GLY A 129 0.79 9.20 4.91
N ILE A 130 1.04 9.95 5.96
CA ILE A 130 1.09 11.41 6.03
C ILE A 130 2.41 11.85 6.66
N VAL A 131 3.19 12.71 5.99
CA VAL A 131 2.97 13.31 4.68
C VAL A 131 3.74 12.53 3.62
N THR A 132 3.30 12.63 2.37
CA THR A 132 3.84 11.85 1.25
C THR A 132 5.35 12.00 1.07
N GLU A 133 5.89 13.23 1.10
CA GLU A 133 7.32 13.50 0.86
C GLU A 133 8.24 13.20 2.04
N VAL A 134 7.68 12.97 3.25
CA VAL A 134 8.45 12.69 4.47
C VAL A 134 8.19 11.28 4.96
N CYS A 135 7.16 11.06 5.76
CA CYS A 135 6.95 9.78 6.44
C CYS A 135 6.75 8.63 5.44
N THR A 136 5.98 8.86 4.36
CA THR A 136 5.78 7.82 3.34
C THR A 136 7.04 7.61 2.51
N ALA A 137 7.62 8.68 1.94
CA ALA A 137 8.76 8.56 1.04
C ALA A 137 10.03 8.07 1.74
N PHE A 138 10.34 8.55 2.94
CA PHE A 138 11.54 8.11 3.66
C PHE A 138 11.46 6.63 4.03
N LEU A 139 10.30 6.20 4.52
CA LEU A 139 10.06 4.78 4.78
C LEU A 139 10.19 3.95 3.52
N ALA A 140 9.51 4.35 2.42
CA ALA A 140 9.55 3.63 1.16
C ALA A 140 10.98 3.42 0.65
N LEU A 141 11.81 4.47 0.69
CA LEU A 141 13.21 4.42 0.26
C LEU A 141 14.05 3.49 1.14
N SER A 142 13.85 3.55 2.47
CA SER A 142 14.54 2.64 3.40
C SER A 142 14.15 1.18 3.19
N LEU A 143 12.87 0.91 2.89
CA LEU A 143 12.40 -0.43 2.61
C LEU A 143 12.97 -1.00 1.31
N ILE A 144 13.12 -0.17 0.27
CA ILE A 144 13.80 -0.55 -0.97
C ILE A 144 15.27 -0.93 -0.69
N ASP A 145 16.00 -0.11 0.10
CA ASP A 145 17.39 -0.39 0.48
C ASP A 145 17.54 -1.70 1.27
N GLU A 146 16.53 -2.07 2.05
CA GLU A 146 16.46 -3.34 2.80
C GLU A 146 16.01 -4.55 1.92
N GLY A 147 15.71 -4.31 0.65
CA GLY A 147 15.35 -5.36 -0.31
C GLY A 147 13.88 -5.80 -0.26
N TYR A 148 12.98 -4.97 0.26
CA TYR A 148 11.54 -5.17 0.13
C TYR A 148 11.04 -4.71 -1.24
N GLU A 149 9.95 -5.32 -1.72
CA GLU A 149 9.14 -4.80 -2.81
C GLU A 149 8.09 -3.85 -2.23
N VAL A 150 8.14 -2.58 -2.60
CA VAL A 150 7.29 -1.54 -2.00
C VAL A 150 6.26 -1.05 -2.99
N PHE A 151 5.00 -1.03 -2.55
CA PHE A 151 3.84 -0.54 -3.29
C PHE A 151 3.24 0.64 -2.54
N ALA A 152 3.44 1.84 -3.03
CA ALA A 152 2.90 3.04 -2.41
C ALA A 152 1.50 3.34 -2.93
N ASN A 153 0.51 3.32 -2.04
CA ASN A 153 -0.85 3.74 -2.34
C ASN A 153 -0.92 5.27 -2.38
N THR A 154 -0.87 5.82 -3.58
CA THR A 154 -0.82 7.28 -3.78
C THR A 154 -2.10 8.00 -3.40
N GLU A 155 -3.26 7.32 -3.45
CA GLU A 155 -4.52 7.90 -2.98
C GLU A 155 -4.59 7.98 -1.45
N ALA A 156 -3.88 7.07 -0.76
CA ALA A 156 -3.84 6.98 0.69
C ALA A 156 -2.62 7.67 1.31
N SER A 157 -1.88 8.45 0.51
CA SER A 157 -0.75 9.26 0.97
C SER A 157 -1.00 10.71 0.59
N GLY A 158 -1.17 11.57 1.59
CA GLY A 158 -1.52 12.98 1.39
C GLY A 158 -0.44 13.94 1.89
N THR A 159 -0.42 15.16 1.35
CA THR A 159 0.54 16.19 1.71
C THR A 159 0.02 17.62 1.49
N PHE A 160 0.90 18.62 1.61
CA PHE A 160 0.57 20.06 1.59
C PHE A 160 0.06 20.57 0.24
N ASP A 161 0.49 19.98 -0.88
CA ASP A 161 0.02 20.32 -2.21
C ASP A 161 0.36 19.24 -3.26
N VAL A 162 -0.33 19.27 -4.39
CA VAL A 162 -0.19 18.30 -5.49
C VAL A 162 1.21 18.27 -6.11
N LYS A 163 1.95 19.39 -6.07
CA LYS A 163 3.31 19.44 -6.62
C LYS A 163 4.28 18.67 -5.73
N LEU A 164 4.17 18.83 -4.40
CA LEU A 164 4.99 18.09 -3.44
C LEU A 164 4.69 16.58 -3.52
N ALA A 165 3.42 16.21 -3.64
CA ALA A 165 3.02 14.82 -3.87
C ALA A 165 3.67 14.26 -5.14
N ALA A 166 3.62 15.00 -6.26
CA ALA A 166 4.20 14.58 -7.53
C ALA A 166 5.74 14.43 -7.45
N ASP A 167 6.43 15.35 -6.77
CA ASP A 167 7.88 15.29 -6.60
C ASP A 167 8.30 14.10 -5.72
N ALA A 168 7.57 13.83 -4.65
CA ALA A 168 7.78 12.69 -3.76
C ALA A 168 7.52 11.36 -4.48
N ASN A 169 6.41 11.25 -5.18
CA ASN A 169 6.04 10.07 -5.96
C ASN A 169 7.10 9.76 -7.02
N ARG A 170 7.57 10.76 -7.77
CA ARG A 170 8.65 10.59 -8.74
C ARG A 170 9.96 10.14 -8.10
N ARG A 171 10.27 10.61 -6.88
CA ARG A 171 11.45 10.18 -6.11
C ARG A 171 11.33 8.71 -5.72
N MET A 172 10.18 8.29 -5.23
CA MET A 172 9.90 6.90 -4.86
C MET A 172 9.95 5.97 -6.09
N GLU A 173 9.30 6.36 -7.19
CA GLU A 173 9.30 5.61 -8.45
C GLU A 173 10.71 5.37 -9.00
N LYS A 174 11.56 6.41 -9.01
CA LYS A 174 12.97 6.31 -9.44
C LYS A 174 13.81 5.37 -8.57
N ALA A 175 13.43 5.17 -7.32
CA ALA A 175 14.08 4.24 -6.41
C ALA A 175 13.56 2.79 -6.54
N GLY A 176 12.53 2.56 -7.37
CA GLY A 176 11.96 1.23 -7.59
C GLY A 176 10.67 0.95 -6.82
N VAL A 177 10.07 1.96 -6.18
CA VAL A 177 8.74 1.83 -5.56
C VAL A 177 7.68 1.78 -6.65
N THR A 178 6.76 0.83 -6.56
CA THR A 178 5.59 0.77 -7.44
C THR A 178 4.50 1.68 -6.90
N LEU A 179 4.06 2.66 -7.71
CA LEU A 179 2.98 3.57 -7.36
C LEU A 179 1.63 3.01 -7.83
N MET A 180 0.65 2.96 -6.94
CA MET A 180 -0.68 2.42 -7.25
C MET A 180 -1.77 3.26 -6.57
N GLY A 181 -2.97 3.28 -7.17
CA GLY A 181 -4.19 3.68 -6.47
C GLY A 181 -4.85 2.48 -5.79
N THR A 182 -5.77 2.76 -4.87
CA THR A 182 -6.47 1.75 -4.07
C THR A 182 -7.16 0.67 -4.92
N PHE A 183 -7.84 1.08 -6.01
CA PHE A 183 -8.49 0.12 -6.89
C PHE A 183 -7.48 -0.81 -7.59
N GLY A 184 -6.33 -0.27 -7.99
CA GLY A 184 -5.22 -1.05 -8.54
C GLY A 184 -4.70 -2.08 -7.54
N VAL A 185 -4.49 -1.68 -6.28
CA VAL A 185 -4.07 -2.58 -5.19
C VAL A 185 -5.08 -3.72 -5.00
N VAL A 186 -6.37 -3.39 -4.89
CA VAL A 186 -7.45 -4.38 -4.69
C VAL A 186 -7.50 -5.38 -5.84
N THR A 187 -7.48 -4.89 -7.08
CA THR A 187 -7.61 -5.76 -8.25
C THR A 187 -6.37 -6.60 -8.51
N ASP A 188 -5.17 -6.10 -8.19
CA ASP A 188 -3.94 -6.89 -8.32
C ASP A 188 -3.82 -7.96 -7.23
N LEU A 189 -4.25 -7.69 -5.99
CA LEU A 189 -4.33 -8.70 -4.92
C LEU A 189 -5.37 -9.78 -5.24
N MET A 190 -6.54 -9.39 -5.75
CA MET A 190 -7.64 -10.30 -6.08
C MET A 190 -7.36 -11.13 -7.32
N ARG A 191 -6.81 -10.52 -8.38
CA ARG A 191 -6.46 -11.10 -9.69
C ARG A 191 -7.61 -11.57 -10.55
N ASP A 192 -8.62 -12.14 -9.96
CA ASP A 192 -9.80 -12.70 -10.61
C ASP A 192 -10.99 -12.51 -9.68
N TRP A 193 -12.10 -12.04 -10.22
CA TRP A 193 -13.33 -11.80 -9.45
C TRP A 193 -13.91 -13.06 -8.80
N ARG A 194 -13.51 -14.23 -9.27
CA ARG A 194 -13.89 -15.54 -8.75
C ARG A 194 -12.97 -16.03 -7.61
N ASN A 195 -11.85 -15.34 -7.35
CA ASN A 195 -10.90 -15.70 -6.30
C ASN A 195 -11.38 -15.29 -4.92
N THR A 196 -10.77 -15.89 -3.89
CA THR A 196 -10.88 -15.42 -2.51
C THR A 196 -10.22 -14.03 -2.37
N PRO A 197 -10.89 -13.05 -1.71
CA PRO A 197 -12.06 -13.19 -0.85
C PRO A 197 -13.41 -13.29 -1.58
N GLY A 198 -13.46 -13.06 -2.88
CA GLY A 198 -14.66 -13.16 -3.68
C GLY A 198 -15.54 -11.91 -3.70
N LEU A 199 -16.52 -11.93 -4.57
CA LEU A 199 -17.41 -10.79 -4.82
C LEU A 199 -18.18 -10.35 -3.59
N ASP A 200 -18.61 -11.30 -2.75
CA ASP A 200 -19.39 -11.00 -1.54
C ASP A 200 -18.67 -10.11 -0.53
N GLN A 201 -17.35 -10.08 -0.56
CA GLN A 201 -16.52 -9.22 0.30
C GLN A 201 -15.96 -8.01 -0.46
N VAL A 202 -15.53 -8.21 -1.71
CA VAL A 202 -14.91 -7.15 -2.52
C VAL A 202 -15.94 -6.09 -2.95
N LEU A 203 -17.14 -6.47 -3.37
CA LEU A 203 -18.15 -5.50 -3.81
C LEU A 203 -18.61 -4.57 -2.67
N PRO A 204 -18.91 -5.02 -1.45
CA PRO A 204 -19.21 -4.13 -0.33
C PRO A 204 -18.04 -3.18 0.02
N TYR A 205 -16.78 -3.67 -0.06
CA TYR A 205 -15.62 -2.81 0.13
C TYR A 205 -15.54 -1.73 -0.96
N LEU A 206 -15.68 -2.10 -2.22
CA LEU A 206 -15.66 -1.15 -3.35
C LEU A 206 -16.85 -0.19 -3.29
N ASP A 207 -18.03 -0.66 -2.89
CA ASP A 207 -19.21 0.19 -2.71
C ASP A 207 -18.97 1.26 -1.64
N LYS A 208 -18.27 0.90 -0.57
CA LYS A 208 -17.97 1.79 0.54
C LYS A 208 -16.85 2.78 0.21
N TYR A 209 -15.77 2.33 -0.45
CA TYR A 209 -14.54 3.10 -0.58
C TYR A 209 -14.23 3.54 -2.02
N GLN A 210 -14.77 2.88 -3.02
CA GLN A 210 -14.60 3.15 -4.45
C GLN A 210 -15.97 3.35 -5.09
N TYR A 211 -16.67 4.40 -4.65
CA TYR A 211 -18.08 4.64 -4.93
C TYR A 211 -18.44 4.53 -6.42
N ALA A 212 -17.57 4.99 -7.32
CA ALA A 212 -17.82 4.91 -8.76
C ALA A 212 -17.97 3.46 -9.23
N TYR A 213 -17.13 2.54 -8.71
CA TYR A 213 -17.25 1.12 -9.04
C TYR A 213 -18.44 0.48 -8.33
N GLY A 214 -18.68 0.83 -7.08
CA GLY A 214 -19.89 0.42 -6.36
C GLY A 214 -21.18 0.77 -7.10
N LEU A 215 -21.21 1.93 -7.74
CA LEU A 215 -22.35 2.34 -8.57
C LEU A 215 -22.52 1.43 -9.80
N VAL A 216 -21.42 1.04 -10.48
CA VAL A 216 -21.45 0.09 -11.58
C VAL A 216 -22.03 -1.26 -11.13
N ALA A 217 -21.56 -1.77 -9.99
CA ALA A 217 -22.03 -3.05 -9.43
C ALA A 217 -23.53 -2.99 -9.09
N ARG A 218 -24.01 -1.90 -8.47
CA ARG A 218 -25.43 -1.72 -8.15
C ARG A 218 -26.31 -1.60 -9.39
N HIS A 219 -25.86 -0.90 -10.44
CA HIS A 219 -26.59 -0.81 -11.69
C HIS A 219 -26.72 -2.19 -12.37
N HIS A 220 -25.66 -2.98 -12.35
CA HIS A 220 -25.69 -4.33 -12.88
C HIS A 220 -26.67 -5.22 -12.10
N ALA A 221 -26.60 -5.21 -10.77
CA ALA A 221 -27.53 -5.95 -9.92
C ALA A 221 -28.98 -5.56 -10.18
N GLY A 222 -29.30 -4.26 -10.26
CA GLY A 222 -30.63 -3.78 -10.59
C GLY A 222 -31.10 -4.17 -11.97
N ALA A 223 -30.21 -4.25 -12.95
CA ALA A 223 -30.55 -4.73 -14.30
C ALA A 223 -30.91 -6.22 -14.31
N ILE A 224 -30.24 -7.03 -13.49
CA ILE A 224 -30.58 -8.47 -13.31
C ILE A 224 -31.97 -8.59 -12.65
N GLU A 225 -32.18 -7.87 -11.53
CA GLU A 225 -33.47 -7.90 -10.81
C GLU A 225 -34.66 -7.48 -11.69
N ASN A 226 -34.46 -6.51 -12.57
CA ASN A 226 -35.49 -6.04 -13.51
C ASN A 226 -35.58 -6.87 -14.79
N GLY A 227 -34.79 -7.94 -14.95
CA GLY A 227 -34.81 -8.82 -16.11
C GLY A 227 -34.33 -8.17 -17.41
N THR A 228 -33.56 -7.09 -17.33
CA THR A 228 -33.00 -6.39 -18.51
C THR A 228 -31.67 -6.99 -18.96
N LEU A 229 -31.04 -7.83 -18.14
CA LEU A 229 -29.88 -8.65 -18.48
C LEU A 229 -30.27 -10.14 -18.58
N ALA A 230 -29.70 -10.82 -19.57
CA ALA A 230 -29.93 -12.25 -19.75
C ALA A 230 -29.32 -13.06 -18.59
N ALA A 231 -30.00 -14.13 -18.18
CA ALA A 231 -29.56 -15.01 -17.08
C ALA A 231 -28.16 -15.62 -17.28
N VAL A 232 -27.67 -15.71 -18.52
CA VAL A 232 -26.32 -16.20 -18.86
C VAL A 232 -25.23 -15.26 -18.36
N GLU A 233 -25.48 -13.94 -18.31
CA GLU A 233 -24.51 -12.97 -17.79
C GLU A 233 -24.46 -12.97 -16.26
N SER A 234 -25.51 -13.43 -15.59
CA SER A 234 -25.54 -13.59 -14.13
C SER A 234 -24.65 -14.71 -13.60
N THR A 235 -24.20 -15.63 -14.45
CA THR A 235 -23.31 -16.74 -14.06
C THR A 235 -21.82 -16.38 -14.10
N LEU A 236 -21.49 -15.17 -14.54
CA LEU A 236 -20.12 -14.63 -14.54
C LEU A 236 -19.79 -13.83 -13.27
N ILE A 237 -20.73 -13.72 -12.34
CA ILE A 237 -20.59 -13.02 -11.07
C ILE A 237 -20.64 -14.03 -9.92
#